data_43822ea4c88f427a907899d8fa844bf2
#
_entry.id   43822ea4c88f427a907899d8fa844bf2
#
_cell.length_a   1.000
_cell.length_b   1.000
_cell.length_c   1.000
_cell.angle_alpha   90.00
_cell.angle_beta   90.00
_cell.angle_gamma   90.00
#
_symmetry.space_group_name_H-M   'P 1'
#
loop_
_entity.id
_entity.type
_entity.pdbx_description
1 polymer ?
#
loop_
_entity_poly.entity_id
_entity_poly.type
_entity_poly.pdbx_seq_one_letter_code
_entity_poly.pdbx_strand_id
1 'polypeptide(L)'
;MLLFKKRFLDAIRRGEKTQTIRLWKHRRMKAGQRSYVPGAGPIRVVAVDEVSLDQLTDADARPDGFASADQLREEIARLYGPEVAGAYRAFRVAFELLPKDA
;
A
#
# COMPACT_ATOMS: atom_id res chain seq x y z
N MET A 1 5.84 8.94 -6.54
CA MET A 1 4.48 8.47 -6.85
C MET A 1 4.29 7.04 -6.41
N LEU A 2 3.04 6.66 -6.17
CA LEU A 2 2.69 5.27 -5.86
C LEU A 2 2.01 4.66 -7.08
N LEU A 3 2.59 3.61 -7.62
CA LEU A 3 2.05 2.89 -8.76
C LEU A 3 1.22 1.70 -8.27
N PHE A 4 0.05 1.51 -8.88
CA PHE A 4 -0.84 0.40 -8.59
C PHE A 4 -1.26 -0.27 -9.89
N LYS A 5 -1.52 -1.58 -9.82
CA LYS A 5 -2.17 -2.26 -10.93
C LYS A 5 -3.56 -1.66 -11.16
N LYS A 6 -3.97 -1.62 -12.42
CA LYS A 6 -5.24 -1.00 -12.83
C LYS A 6 -6.43 -1.51 -12.03
N ARG A 7 -6.44 -2.80 -11.70
CA ARG A 7 -7.56 -3.43 -10.96
C ARG A 7 -7.78 -2.86 -9.56
N PHE A 8 -6.79 -2.16 -8.98
CA PHE A 8 -6.93 -1.57 -7.66
C PHE A 8 -7.41 -0.12 -7.68
N LEU A 9 -7.40 0.52 -8.85
CA LEU A 9 -7.68 1.96 -8.94
C LEU A 9 -9.09 2.32 -8.53
N ASP A 10 -10.09 1.50 -8.87
CA ASP A 10 -11.48 1.80 -8.49
C ASP A 10 -11.66 1.79 -6.97
N ALA A 11 -11.08 0.84 -6.28
CA ALA A 11 -11.15 0.79 -4.81
C ALA A 11 -10.46 2.00 -4.18
N ILE A 12 -9.34 2.45 -4.76
CA ILE A 12 -8.66 3.66 -4.30
C ILE A 12 -9.54 4.89 -4.52
N ARG A 13 -10.14 5.03 -5.70
CA ARG A 13 -11.03 6.16 -6.02
C ARG A 13 -12.24 6.23 -5.10
N ARG A 14 -12.78 5.08 -4.69
CA ARG A 14 -13.93 5.01 -3.78
C ARG A 14 -13.55 5.16 -2.31
N GLY A 15 -12.26 5.24 -1.99
CA GLY A 15 -11.81 5.33 -0.62
C GLY A 15 -11.87 4.02 0.16
N GLU A 16 -12.04 2.90 -0.53
CA GLU A 16 -12.04 1.56 0.08
C GLU A 16 -10.64 1.03 0.33
N LYS A 17 -9.71 1.36 -0.59
CA LYS A 17 -8.30 1.01 -0.43
C LYS A 17 -7.54 2.27 -0.03
N THR A 18 -7.06 2.30 1.22
CA THR A 18 -6.40 3.46 1.81
C THR A 18 -5.00 3.14 2.30
N GLN A 19 -4.47 1.99 1.89
CA GLN A 19 -3.20 1.49 2.37
C GLN A 19 -2.57 0.61 1.30
N THR A 20 -1.25 0.53 1.32
CA THR A 20 -0.50 -0.43 0.50
C THR A 20 0.69 -0.94 1.30
N ILE A 21 1.07 -2.20 1.08
CA ILE A 21 2.30 -2.76 1.63
C ILE A 21 3.34 -2.74 0.51
N ARG A 22 4.50 -2.17 0.80
CA ARG A 22 5.61 -2.08 -0.15
C ARG A 22 6.85 -2.71 0.45
N LEU A 23 7.60 -3.44 -0.38
CA LEU A 23 8.86 -4.02 0.01
C LEU A 23 9.97 -3.11 -0.49
N TRP A 24 10.70 -2.50 0.43
CA TRP A 24 11.79 -1.56 0.16
C TRP A 24 13.01 -1.96 0.97
N LYS A 25 14.19 -1.66 0.46
CA LYS A 25 15.42 -1.79 1.25
C LYS A 25 15.47 -0.74 2.35
N HIS A 26 14.96 0.44 2.06
CA HIS A 26 14.92 1.59 2.98
C HIS A 26 13.58 2.30 2.83
N ARG A 27 13.16 2.97 3.88
CA ARG A 27 11.94 3.79 3.86
C ARG A 27 12.04 4.85 2.77
N ARG A 28 11.03 4.90 1.90
CA ARG A 28 11.00 5.83 0.76
C ARG A 28 10.00 6.95 0.90
N MET A 29 9.08 6.84 1.84
CA MET A 29 8.04 7.84 2.06
C MET A 29 7.90 8.11 3.54
N LYS A 30 7.34 9.28 3.88
CA LYS A 30 7.12 9.67 5.28
C LYS A 30 5.73 10.29 5.44
N ALA A 31 5.22 10.28 6.68
CA ALA A 31 3.94 10.89 7.03
C ALA A 31 3.96 12.38 6.66
N GLY A 32 2.86 12.86 6.12
CA GLY A 32 2.69 14.23 5.68
C GLY A 32 3.16 14.52 4.26
N GLN A 33 3.86 13.60 3.64
CA GLN A 33 4.35 13.76 2.27
C GLN A 33 3.19 13.75 1.28
N ARG A 34 3.24 14.65 0.30
CA ARG A 34 2.31 14.60 -0.83
C ARG A 34 2.90 13.76 -1.94
N SER A 35 2.04 13.04 -2.64
CA SER A 35 2.43 12.19 -3.76
C SER A 35 1.26 12.08 -4.73
N TYR A 36 1.34 11.12 -5.63
CA TYR A 36 0.37 10.99 -6.71
C TYR A 36 0.20 9.52 -7.07
N VAL A 37 -1.06 9.12 -7.27
CA VAL A 37 -1.40 7.78 -7.80
C VAL A 37 -1.89 7.95 -9.22
N PRO A 38 -1.12 7.54 -10.24
CA PRO A 38 -1.57 7.61 -11.62
C PRO A 38 -2.91 6.87 -11.79
N GLY A 39 -3.88 7.54 -12.40
CA GLY A 39 -5.22 7.00 -12.58
C GLY A 39 -6.18 7.28 -11.42
N ALA A 40 -5.71 7.72 -10.27
CA ALA A 40 -6.57 8.04 -9.13
C ALA A 40 -6.43 9.51 -8.69
N GLY A 41 -5.22 10.08 -8.70
CA GLY A 41 -5.02 11.48 -8.39
C GLY A 41 -4.01 11.74 -7.27
N PRO A 42 -3.96 12.98 -6.77
CA PRO A 42 -3.02 13.35 -5.70
C PRO A 42 -3.41 12.71 -4.39
N ILE A 43 -2.40 12.40 -3.59
CA ILE A 43 -2.59 11.79 -2.28
C ILE A 43 -1.72 12.50 -1.24
N ARG A 44 -2.10 12.33 0.02
CA ARG A 44 -1.22 12.63 1.17
C ARG A 44 -0.92 11.33 1.86
N VAL A 45 0.34 11.09 2.17
CA VAL A 45 0.78 9.97 3.00
C VAL A 45 0.43 10.28 4.44
N VAL A 46 -0.38 9.41 5.07
CA VAL A 46 -0.85 9.61 6.45
C VAL A 46 0.14 8.99 7.43
N ALA A 47 0.64 7.80 7.12
CA ALA A 47 1.56 7.08 7.99
C ALA A 47 2.40 6.10 7.17
N VAL A 48 3.62 5.87 7.62
CA VAL A 48 4.51 4.85 7.04
C VAL A 48 5.11 4.08 8.20
N ASP A 49 4.77 2.79 8.31
CA ASP A 49 5.22 1.93 9.40
C ASP A 49 5.90 0.69 8.82
N GLU A 50 7.01 0.29 9.43
CA GLU A 50 7.59 -1.00 9.12
C GLU A 50 6.75 -2.09 9.78
N VAL A 51 6.44 -3.16 9.02
CA VAL A 51 5.58 -4.24 9.49
C VAL A 51 6.25 -5.58 9.22
N SER A 52 5.81 -6.60 9.96
CA SER A 52 6.18 -7.99 9.68
C SER A 52 5.05 -8.63 8.89
N LEU A 53 5.36 -9.18 7.72
CA LEU A 53 4.34 -9.83 6.88
C LEU A 53 3.64 -10.98 7.61
N ASP A 54 4.39 -11.72 8.42
CA ASP A 54 3.84 -12.88 9.14
C ASP A 54 2.87 -12.48 10.26
N GLN A 55 2.94 -11.25 10.72
CA GLN A 55 2.11 -10.74 11.82
C GLN A 55 0.89 -9.94 11.35
N LEU A 56 0.71 -9.76 10.05
CA LEU A 56 -0.46 -9.07 9.51
C LEU A 56 -1.73 -9.85 9.81
N THR A 57 -2.77 -9.13 10.23
CA THR A 57 -4.09 -9.71 10.53
C THR A 57 -5.07 -9.40 9.41
N ASP A 58 -6.25 -10.03 9.46
CA ASP A 58 -7.32 -9.73 8.52
C ASP A 58 -7.77 -8.27 8.63
N ALA A 59 -7.75 -7.72 9.84
CA ALA A 59 -8.06 -6.30 10.05
C ALA A 59 -7.04 -5.40 9.36
N ASP A 60 -5.76 -5.79 9.32
CA ASP A 60 -4.73 -5.05 8.60
C ASP A 60 -4.94 -5.11 7.08
N ALA A 61 -5.48 -6.21 6.58
CA ALA A 61 -5.67 -6.43 5.15
C ALA A 61 -6.83 -5.63 4.56
N ARG A 62 -7.85 -5.30 5.36
CA ARG A 62 -9.05 -4.62 4.86
C ARG A 62 -8.77 -3.24 4.26
N PRO A 63 -8.03 -2.35 4.93
CA PRO A 63 -7.70 -1.05 4.31
C PRO A 63 -6.86 -1.19 3.03
N ASP A 64 -6.19 -2.33 2.85
CA ASP A 64 -5.42 -2.65 1.65
C ASP A 64 -6.31 -3.17 0.51
N GLY A 65 -7.58 -3.43 0.81
CA GLY A 65 -8.54 -3.91 -0.17
C GLY A 65 -8.67 -5.43 -0.23
N PHE A 66 -8.15 -6.15 0.76
CA PHE A 66 -8.21 -7.62 0.81
C PHE A 66 -9.08 -8.09 1.96
N ALA A 67 -9.75 -9.21 1.76
CA ALA A 67 -10.64 -9.78 2.77
C ALA A 67 -9.86 -10.44 3.91
N SER A 68 -8.64 -10.90 3.66
CA SER A 68 -7.85 -11.61 4.65
C SER A 68 -6.36 -11.30 4.51
N ALA A 69 -5.62 -11.54 5.60
CA ALA A 69 -4.17 -11.42 5.58
C ALA A 69 -3.52 -12.41 4.60
N ASP A 70 -4.09 -13.60 4.47
CA ASP A 70 -3.56 -14.60 3.52
C ASP A 70 -3.66 -14.11 2.08
N GLN A 71 -4.79 -13.51 1.70
CA GLN A 71 -4.94 -12.93 0.37
C GLN A 71 -3.95 -11.80 0.13
N LEU A 72 -3.73 -10.96 1.12
CA LEU A 72 -2.74 -9.88 1.02
C LEU A 72 -1.33 -10.44 0.83
N ARG A 73 -0.95 -11.45 1.62
CA ARG A 73 0.37 -12.08 1.50
C ARG A 73 0.56 -12.75 0.15
N GLU A 74 -0.49 -13.41 -0.38
CA GLU A 74 -0.44 -14.01 -1.71
C GLU A 74 -0.19 -12.95 -2.80
N GLU A 75 -0.84 -11.80 -2.71
CA GLU A 75 -0.64 -10.73 -3.67
C GLU A 75 0.78 -10.17 -3.59
N ILE A 76 1.30 -9.98 -2.39
CA ILE A 76 2.68 -9.50 -2.20
C ILE A 76 3.67 -10.50 -2.80
N ALA A 77 3.47 -11.79 -2.56
CA ALA A 77 4.34 -12.83 -3.12
C ALA A 77 4.30 -12.85 -4.65
N ARG A 78 3.11 -12.60 -5.22
CA ARG A 78 2.94 -12.56 -6.67
C ARG A 78 3.63 -11.35 -7.29
N LEU A 79 3.59 -10.20 -6.60
CA LEU A 79 4.17 -8.97 -7.12
C LEU A 79 5.69 -8.93 -7.00
N TYR A 80 6.24 -9.46 -5.92
CA TYR A 80 7.67 -9.30 -5.62
C TYR A 80 8.48 -10.59 -5.76
N GLY A 81 7.84 -11.74 -5.58
CA GLY A 81 8.53 -13.03 -5.54
C GLY A 81 9.23 -13.29 -4.20
N PRO A 82 9.58 -14.56 -3.92
CA PRO A 82 10.13 -14.94 -2.62
C PRO A 82 11.51 -14.36 -2.32
N GLU A 83 12.32 -14.13 -3.35
CA GLU A 83 13.67 -13.59 -3.17
C GLU A 83 13.66 -12.17 -2.63
N VAL A 84 12.77 -11.33 -3.18
CA VAL A 84 12.62 -9.95 -2.75
C VAL A 84 12.02 -9.91 -1.35
N ALA A 85 11.03 -10.75 -1.07
CA ALA A 85 10.39 -10.80 0.24
C ALA A 85 11.38 -11.14 1.36
N GLY A 86 12.40 -11.94 1.07
CA GLY A 86 13.44 -12.29 2.05
C GLY A 86 14.52 -11.23 2.23
N ALA A 87 14.74 -10.37 1.23
CA ALA A 87 15.83 -9.40 1.21
C ALA A 87 15.40 -7.98 1.59
N TYR A 88 14.12 -7.66 1.47
CA TYR A 88 13.61 -6.30 1.64
C TYR A 88 12.75 -6.21 2.90
N ARG A 89 12.62 -4.97 3.40
CA ARG A 89 11.76 -4.66 4.55
C ARG A 89 10.35 -4.32 4.05
N ALA A 90 9.34 -4.72 4.83
CA ALA A 90 7.95 -4.42 4.48
C ALA A 90 7.50 -3.14 5.18
N PHE A 91 6.91 -2.23 4.41
CA PHE A 91 6.38 -0.97 4.92
C PHE A 91 4.90 -0.87 4.58
N ARG A 92 4.10 -0.49 5.58
CA ARG A 92 2.70 -0.15 5.38
C ARG A 92 2.60 1.34 5.15
N VAL A 93 2.10 1.74 3.99
CA VAL A 93 1.88 3.13 3.63
C VAL A 93 0.39 3.39 3.64
N ALA A 94 -0.08 4.15 4.63
CA ALA A 94 -1.45 4.63 4.69
C ALA A 94 -1.54 5.97 3.98
N PHE A 95 -2.56 6.19 3.17
CA PHE A 95 -2.70 7.39 2.38
C PHE A 95 -4.16 7.81 2.27
N GLU A 96 -4.39 9.06 1.89
CA GLU A 96 -5.72 9.58 1.57
C GLU A 96 -5.68 10.29 0.23
N LEU A 97 -6.77 10.16 -0.54
CA LEU A 97 -6.92 10.94 -1.76
C LEU A 97 -7.19 12.40 -1.39
N LEU A 98 -6.56 13.30 -2.11
CA LEU A 98 -6.81 14.73 -2.00
C LEU A 98 -7.76 15.16 -3.12
N PRO A 99 -8.52 16.25 -2.91
CA PRO A 99 -9.26 16.87 -4.00
C PRO A 99 -8.32 17.24 -5.14
N LYS A 100 -8.79 17.12 -6.37
CA LYS A 100 -7.96 17.40 -7.56
C LYS A 100 -7.44 18.82 -7.60
N ASP A 101 -8.17 19.74 -6.96
CA ASP A 101 -7.84 21.16 -6.93
C ASP A 101 -6.99 21.54 -5.71
N ALA A 102 -6.59 20.58 -4.89
CA ALA A 102 -5.82 20.83 -3.68
C ALA A 102 -4.32 20.99 -4.00
#